data_762d822dd61bae80f499446cc6b0034a
#
_entry.id   762d822dd61bae80f499446cc6b0034a
#
_cell.length_a   1.000
_cell.length_b   1.000
_cell.length_c   1.000
_cell.angle_alpha   90.00
_cell.angle_beta   90.00
_cell.angle_gamma   90.00
#
_symmetry.space_group_name_H-M   'P 1'
#
loop_
_entity.id
_entity.type
_entity.pdbx_description
1 polymer ?
#
loop_
_entity_poly.entity_id
_entity_poly.type
_entity_poly.pdbx_seq_one_letter_code
_entity_poly.pdbx_strand_id
1 'polypeptide(L)'
;KVALKSGLDGRTKVLFAMILMEGLFLILFSQMNSAMLAILVMTIFALFTHMACGATYALVPFIDRDALGGVAGIIGAGGNVGAVAAGFLLKGVLDIQTCLMVLGGLVVIAASFVLMIRFSVEHKEKEQRLFEQAIVERNNAA
;
A
#
# COMPACT_ATOMS: atom_id res chain seq x y z
N LYS A 1 7.46 -15.04 0.93
CA LYS A 1 6.92 -16.42 0.77
C LYS A 1 5.50 -16.43 0.17
N VAL A 2 4.58 -15.54 0.60
CA VAL A 2 3.20 -15.46 0.04
C VAL A 2 3.23 -15.04 -1.43
N ALA A 3 3.99 -14.01 -1.78
CA ALA A 3 4.14 -13.54 -3.16
C ALA A 3 4.75 -14.59 -4.11
N LEU A 4 5.63 -15.46 -3.60
CA LEU A 4 6.25 -16.56 -4.36
C LEU A 4 5.26 -17.70 -4.65
N LYS A 5 4.26 -17.91 -3.77
CA LYS A 5 3.27 -19.00 -3.93
C LYS A 5 2.03 -18.55 -4.71
N SER A 6 1.63 -17.30 -4.61
CA SER A 6 0.36 -16.78 -5.15
C SER A 6 0.54 -15.76 -6.28
N GLY A 7 1.77 -15.52 -6.74
CA GLY A 7 2.07 -14.62 -7.85
C GLY A 7 1.55 -13.19 -7.63
N LEU A 8 1.01 -12.57 -8.69
CA LEU A 8 0.47 -11.20 -8.66
C LEU A 8 -0.76 -11.05 -7.76
N ASP A 9 -1.63 -12.05 -7.72
CA ASP A 9 -2.82 -12.02 -6.85
C ASP A 9 -2.45 -12.01 -5.36
N GLY A 10 -1.36 -12.74 -5.01
CA GLY A 10 -0.83 -12.70 -3.65
C GLY A 10 -0.29 -11.34 -3.25
N ARG A 11 0.38 -10.63 -4.17
CA ARG A 11 0.88 -9.26 -3.95
C ARG A 11 -0.26 -8.27 -3.74
N THR A 12 -1.31 -8.34 -4.57
CA THR A 12 -2.50 -7.49 -4.44
C THR A 12 -3.23 -7.73 -3.11
N LYS A 13 -3.37 -8.99 -2.67
CA LYS A 13 -3.96 -9.31 -1.36
C LYS A 13 -3.14 -8.78 -0.19
N VAL A 14 -1.81 -8.86 -0.27
CA VAL A 14 -0.93 -8.29 0.75
C VAL A 14 -1.07 -6.78 0.79
N LEU A 15 -1.07 -6.11 -0.38
CA LEU A 15 -1.28 -4.67 -0.47
C LEU A 15 -2.62 -4.27 0.16
N PHE A 16 -3.70 -4.95 -0.20
CA PHE A 16 -5.02 -4.73 0.40
C PHE A 16 -4.98 -4.83 1.92
N ALA A 17 -4.40 -5.92 2.44
CA ALA A 17 -4.33 -6.14 3.89
C ALA A 17 -3.52 -5.04 4.60
N MET A 18 -2.40 -4.59 4.02
CA MET A 18 -1.55 -3.56 4.62
C MET A 18 -2.26 -2.20 4.66
N ILE A 19 -2.89 -1.77 3.54
CA ILE A 19 -3.65 -0.50 3.49
C ILE A 19 -4.88 -0.56 4.40
N LEU A 20 -5.57 -1.69 4.46
CA LEU A 20 -6.72 -1.86 5.35
C LEU A 20 -6.30 -1.71 6.82
N MET A 21 -5.23 -2.39 7.22
CA MET A 21 -4.72 -2.31 8.59
C MET A 21 -4.22 -0.89 8.91
N GLU A 22 -3.54 -0.24 7.97
CA GLU A 22 -3.14 1.16 8.10
C GLU A 22 -4.34 2.06 8.43
N GLY A 23 -5.43 1.99 7.64
CA GLY A 23 -6.63 2.78 7.87
C GLY A 23 -7.31 2.48 9.21
N LEU A 24 -7.41 1.19 9.58
CA LEU A 24 -8.00 0.77 10.86
C LEU A 24 -7.18 1.26 12.06
N PHE A 25 -5.84 1.17 12.01
CA PHE A 25 -4.99 1.69 13.07
C PHE A 25 -4.99 3.21 13.15
N LEU A 26 -5.19 3.92 12.03
CA LEU A 26 -5.37 5.38 12.05
C LEU A 26 -6.70 5.77 12.72
N ILE A 27 -7.79 5.06 12.44
CA ILE A 27 -9.08 5.25 13.13
C ILE A 27 -8.92 4.94 14.63
N LEU A 28 -8.24 3.84 14.97
CA LEU A 28 -7.99 3.49 16.36
C LEU A 28 -7.17 4.56 17.07
N PHE A 29 -6.13 5.07 16.41
CA PHE A 29 -5.28 6.15 16.93
C PHE A 29 -6.09 7.41 17.25
N SER A 30 -7.08 7.76 16.40
CA SER A 30 -7.94 8.93 16.62
C SER A 30 -8.76 8.85 17.91
N GLN A 31 -8.98 7.65 18.47
CA GLN A 31 -9.77 7.43 19.69
C GLN A 31 -8.91 7.35 20.96
N MET A 32 -7.59 7.46 20.84
CA MET A 32 -6.70 7.29 21.98
C MET A 32 -6.67 8.53 22.87
N ASN A 33 -7.03 8.35 24.15
CA ASN A 33 -6.99 9.39 25.18
C ASN A 33 -5.75 9.29 26.10
N SER A 34 -5.01 8.19 26.03
CA SER A 34 -3.79 7.96 26.81
C SER A 34 -2.56 8.13 25.93
N ALA A 35 -1.60 8.97 26.34
CA ALA A 35 -0.37 9.20 25.59
C ALA A 35 0.42 7.89 25.34
N MET A 36 0.48 6.99 26.33
CA MET A 36 1.20 5.73 26.21
C MET A 36 0.56 4.83 25.15
N LEU A 37 -0.77 4.69 25.17
CA LEU A 37 -1.51 3.91 24.17
C LEU A 37 -1.44 4.57 22.78
N ALA A 38 -1.51 5.90 22.72
CA ALA A 38 -1.37 6.64 21.47
C ALA A 38 -0.02 6.36 20.79
N ILE A 39 1.09 6.39 21.55
CA ILE A 39 2.43 6.09 21.01
C ILE A 39 2.50 4.65 20.50
N LEU A 40 1.94 3.68 21.24
CA LEU A 40 1.93 2.28 20.82
C LEU A 40 1.16 2.09 19.51
N VAL A 41 -0.08 2.62 19.45
CA VAL A 41 -0.94 2.50 18.27
C VAL A 41 -0.33 3.24 17.08
N MET A 42 0.25 4.43 17.29
CA MET A 42 0.96 5.19 16.26
C MET A 42 2.17 4.41 15.71
N THR A 43 2.91 3.72 16.56
CA THR A 43 4.05 2.89 16.12
C THR A 43 3.57 1.75 15.22
N ILE A 44 2.49 1.07 15.59
CA ILE A 44 1.91 0.00 14.78
C ILE A 44 1.37 0.56 13.45
N PHE A 45 0.65 1.68 13.49
CA PHE A 45 0.19 2.39 12.31
C PHE A 45 1.35 2.70 11.36
N ALA A 46 2.45 3.27 11.86
CA ALA A 46 3.62 3.60 11.06
C ALA A 46 4.25 2.35 10.39
N LEU A 47 4.28 1.22 11.07
CA LEU A 47 4.73 -0.05 10.46
C LEU A 47 3.85 -0.45 9.27
N PHE A 48 2.52 -0.39 9.40
CA PHE A 48 1.62 -0.73 8.29
C PHE A 48 1.75 0.26 7.15
N THR A 49 1.91 1.56 7.40
CA THR A 49 2.17 2.58 6.38
C THR A 49 3.42 2.27 5.57
N HIS A 50 4.53 1.94 6.22
CA HIS A 50 5.77 1.58 5.53
C HIS A 50 5.62 0.27 4.75
N MET A 51 4.92 -0.72 5.30
CA MET A 51 4.65 -1.99 4.61
C MET A 51 3.72 -1.79 3.41
N ALA A 52 2.69 -0.96 3.51
CA ALA A 52 1.79 -0.60 2.42
C ALA A 52 2.55 0.12 1.29
N CYS A 53 3.42 1.06 1.64
CA CYS A 53 4.31 1.76 0.70
C CYS A 53 5.20 0.75 -0.05
N GLY A 54 5.89 -0.13 0.66
CA GLY A 54 6.71 -1.18 0.06
C GLY A 54 5.92 -2.13 -0.84
N ALA A 55 4.71 -2.53 -0.42
CA ALA A 55 3.83 -3.38 -1.21
C ALA A 55 3.34 -2.69 -2.49
N THR A 56 3.06 -1.37 -2.43
CA THR A 56 2.69 -0.56 -3.60
C THR A 56 3.82 -0.53 -4.62
N TYR A 57 5.03 -0.17 -4.21
CA TYR A 57 6.18 -0.13 -5.10
C TYR A 57 6.59 -1.52 -5.61
N ALA A 58 6.31 -2.58 -4.88
CA ALA A 58 6.52 -3.94 -5.35
C ALA A 58 5.59 -4.36 -6.50
N LEU A 59 4.51 -3.62 -6.76
CA LEU A 59 3.62 -3.84 -7.91
C LEU A 59 4.01 -3.03 -9.14
N VAL A 60 4.75 -1.94 -8.99
CA VAL A 60 5.14 -1.04 -10.09
C VAL A 60 5.74 -1.78 -11.30
N PRO A 61 6.70 -2.73 -11.13
CA PRO A 61 7.29 -3.44 -12.28
C PRO A 61 6.30 -4.33 -13.04
N PHE A 62 5.13 -4.61 -12.44
CA PHE A 62 4.10 -5.45 -13.04
C PHE A 62 2.97 -4.64 -13.69
N ILE A 63 2.99 -3.33 -13.56
CA ILE A 63 2.06 -2.41 -14.24
C ILE A 63 2.61 -2.10 -15.63
N ASP A 64 3.82 -1.60 -15.69
CA ASP A 64 4.52 -1.31 -16.95
C ASP A 64 6.04 -1.36 -16.71
N ARG A 65 6.71 -2.28 -17.41
CA ARG A 65 8.17 -2.47 -17.29
C ARG A 65 8.96 -1.40 -18.06
N ASP A 66 8.38 -0.87 -19.13
CA ASP A 66 9.04 0.09 -19.97
C ASP A 66 8.93 1.53 -19.43
N ALA A 67 7.90 1.77 -18.60
CA ALA A 67 7.60 3.08 -17.99
C ALA A 67 7.73 3.09 -16.44
N LEU A 68 8.66 2.33 -15.87
CA LEU A 68 8.84 2.21 -14.41
C LEU A 68 8.93 3.56 -13.70
N GLY A 69 9.73 4.48 -14.24
CA GLY A 69 9.88 5.83 -13.69
C GLY A 69 8.59 6.64 -13.73
N GLY A 70 7.83 6.53 -14.83
CA GLY A 70 6.54 7.20 -14.99
C GLY A 70 5.51 6.69 -14.00
N VAL A 71 5.37 5.37 -13.87
CA VAL A 71 4.42 4.74 -12.92
C VAL A 71 4.79 5.11 -11.48
N ALA A 72 6.06 4.98 -11.09
CA ALA A 72 6.53 5.36 -9.76
C ALA A 72 6.34 6.86 -9.49
N GLY A 73 6.57 7.70 -10.49
CA GLY A 73 6.36 9.15 -10.41
C GLY A 73 4.91 9.54 -10.17
N ILE A 74 3.96 8.90 -10.85
CA ILE A 74 2.51 9.12 -10.65
C ILE A 74 2.10 8.70 -9.23
N ILE A 75 2.58 7.55 -8.74
CA ILE A 75 2.31 7.10 -7.37
C ILE A 75 2.85 8.10 -6.35
N GLY A 76 4.10 8.56 -6.53
CA GLY A 76 4.71 9.56 -5.64
C GLY A 76 3.99 10.91 -5.68
N ALA A 77 3.59 11.38 -6.86
CA ALA A 77 2.82 12.60 -7.02
C ALA A 77 1.45 12.50 -6.34
N GLY A 78 0.76 11.36 -6.48
CA GLY A 78 -0.50 11.08 -5.79
C GLY A 78 -0.35 11.14 -4.26
N GLY A 79 0.75 10.57 -3.72
CA GLY A 79 1.07 10.65 -2.30
C GLY A 79 1.25 12.09 -1.81
N ASN A 80 1.95 12.93 -2.57
CA ASN A 80 2.15 14.34 -2.24
C ASN A 80 0.83 15.12 -2.27
N VAL A 81 -0.03 14.89 -3.26
CA VAL A 81 -1.37 15.48 -3.33
C VAL A 81 -2.20 15.06 -2.11
N GLY A 82 -2.15 13.78 -1.73
CA GLY A 82 -2.83 13.26 -0.54
C GLY A 82 -2.32 13.94 0.74
N ALA A 83 -1.01 14.13 0.89
CA ALA A 83 -0.42 14.80 2.05
C ALA A 83 -0.86 16.27 2.15
N VAL A 84 -0.92 17.00 1.03
CA VAL A 84 -1.41 18.37 0.98
C VAL A 84 -2.89 18.42 1.36
N ALA A 85 -3.73 17.54 0.80
CA ALA A 85 -5.15 17.45 1.12
C ALA A 85 -5.39 17.15 2.61
N ALA A 86 -4.62 16.22 3.19
CA ALA A 86 -4.65 15.93 4.63
C ALA A 86 -4.26 17.16 5.47
N GLY A 87 -3.23 17.90 5.05
CA GLY A 87 -2.81 19.14 5.70
C GLY A 87 -3.90 20.22 5.72
N PHE A 88 -4.64 20.36 4.61
CA PHE A 88 -5.78 21.28 4.56
C PHE A 88 -6.92 20.80 5.47
N LEU A 89 -7.21 19.52 5.50
CA LEU A 89 -8.23 18.96 6.39
C LEU A 89 -7.90 19.25 7.86
N LEU A 90 -6.64 19.09 8.26
CA LEU A 90 -6.17 19.36 9.62
C LEU A 90 -6.17 20.84 10.01
N LYS A 91 -6.10 21.75 9.02
CA LYS A 91 -6.23 23.21 9.25
C LYS A 91 -7.69 23.70 9.29
N GLY A 92 -8.63 22.82 8.96
CA GLY A 92 -10.06 23.16 8.92
C GLY A 92 -10.69 23.33 10.30
N VAL A 93 -12.01 23.41 10.32
CA VAL A 93 -12.83 23.65 11.52
C VAL A 93 -13.00 22.39 12.39
N LEU A 94 -12.65 21.23 11.85
CA LEU A 94 -12.80 19.96 12.55
C LEU A 94 -11.70 19.77 13.59
N ASP A 95 -12.06 19.14 14.71
CA ASP A 95 -11.08 18.72 15.72
C ASP A 95 -10.14 17.62 15.15
N ILE A 96 -8.96 17.52 15.74
CA ILE A 96 -7.90 16.60 15.27
C ILE A 96 -8.38 15.14 15.26
N GLN A 97 -9.15 14.72 16.25
CA GLN A 97 -9.66 13.34 16.34
C GLN A 97 -10.58 13.02 15.17
N THR A 98 -11.53 13.93 14.87
CA THR A 98 -12.43 13.80 13.72
C THR A 98 -11.66 13.78 12.40
N CYS A 99 -10.66 14.66 12.24
CA CYS A 99 -9.81 14.67 11.04
C CYS A 99 -9.10 13.33 10.82
N LEU A 100 -8.48 12.78 11.86
CA LEU A 100 -7.78 11.49 11.80
C LEU A 100 -8.74 10.34 11.50
N MET A 101 -9.95 10.36 12.09
CA MET A 101 -10.98 9.37 11.83
C MET A 101 -11.44 9.43 10.36
N VAL A 102 -11.66 10.62 9.81
CA VAL A 102 -12.03 10.80 8.40
C VAL A 102 -10.90 10.32 7.49
N LEU A 103 -9.65 10.67 7.76
CA LEU A 103 -8.49 10.21 6.99
C LEU A 103 -8.37 8.68 7.03
N GLY A 104 -8.51 8.07 8.20
CA GLY A 104 -8.51 6.61 8.34
C GLY A 104 -9.64 5.94 7.55
N GLY A 105 -10.84 6.53 7.58
CA GLY A 105 -11.98 6.08 6.78
C GLY A 105 -11.71 6.16 5.27
N LEU A 106 -11.10 7.24 4.79
CA LEU A 106 -10.69 7.38 3.40
C LEU A 106 -9.65 6.33 2.99
N VAL A 107 -8.69 6.00 3.87
CA VAL A 107 -7.71 4.94 3.64
C VAL A 107 -8.38 3.57 3.55
N VAL A 108 -9.37 3.26 4.41
CA VAL A 108 -10.15 2.02 4.35
C VAL A 108 -10.93 1.93 3.03
N ILE A 109 -11.54 3.04 2.59
CA ILE A 109 -12.22 3.10 1.28
C ILE A 109 -11.20 2.86 0.15
N ALA A 110 -10.03 3.51 0.21
CA ALA A 110 -8.97 3.31 -0.76
C ALA A 110 -8.50 1.85 -0.82
N ALA A 111 -8.41 1.15 0.33
CA ALA A 111 -8.11 -0.26 0.36
C ALA A 111 -9.09 -1.08 -0.48
N SER A 112 -10.38 -0.74 -0.45
CA SER A 112 -11.40 -1.44 -1.24
C SER A 112 -11.16 -1.34 -2.75
N PHE A 113 -10.59 -0.24 -3.25
CA PHE A 113 -10.22 -0.10 -4.66
C PHE A 113 -9.08 -1.03 -5.07
N VAL A 114 -8.21 -1.44 -4.14
CA VAL A 114 -7.15 -2.41 -4.43
C VAL A 114 -7.73 -3.76 -4.87
N LEU A 115 -8.90 -4.15 -4.36
CA LEU A 115 -9.59 -5.39 -4.77
C LEU A 115 -10.10 -5.34 -6.21
N MET A 116 -10.23 -4.15 -6.80
CA MET A 116 -10.62 -3.97 -8.21
C MET A 116 -9.43 -4.18 -9.16
N ILE A 117 -8.19 -4.19 -8.65
CA ILE A 117 -7.00 -4.45 -9.45
C ILE A 117 -7.04 -5.91 -9.90
N ARG A 118 -7.26 -6.12 -11.20
CA ARG A 118 -7.25 -7.44 -11.83
C ARG A 118 -6.23 -7.48 -12.94
N PHE A 119 -5.27 -8.36 -12.83
CA PHE A 119 -4.36 -8.67 -13.92
C PHE A 119 -4.96 -9.72 -14.83
N SER A 120 -4.79 -9.58 -16.15
CA SER A 120 -5.25 -10.62 -17.11
C SER A 120 -4.51 -11.93 -16.87
N VAL A 121 -5.13 -13.04 -17.24
CA VAL A 121 -4.52 -14.38 -17.10
C VAL A 121 -3.21 -14.44 -17.90
N GLU A 122 -3.23 -13.92 -19.12
CA GLU A 122 -2.07 -13.87 -20.00
C GLU A 122 -0.90 -13.10 -19.38
N HIS A 123 -1.19 -11.95 -18.73
CA HIS A 123 -0.17 -11.17 -18.05
C HIS A 123 0.45 -11.91 -16.86
N LYS A 124 -0.38 -12.61 -16.07
CA LYS A 124 0.08 -13.43 -14.94
C LYS A 124 0.99 -14.56 -15.38
N GLU A 125 0.61 -15.27 -16.46
CA GLU A 125 1.42 -16.37 -17.03
C GLU A 125 2.77 -15.86 -17.58
N LYS A 126 2.75 -14.73 -18.28
CA LYS A 126 3.98 -14.09 -18.79
C LYS A 126 4.94 -13.75 -17.65
N GLU A 127 4.44 -13.12 -16.59
CA GLU A 127 5.25 -12.75 -15.43
C GLU A 127 5.79 -13.98 -14.69
N GLN A 128 5.01 -15.04 -14.59
CA GLN A 128 5.46 -16.30 -13.98
C GLN A 128 6.57 -16.96 -14.79
N ARG A 129 6.46 -17.01 -16.11
CA ARG A 129 7.52 -17.55 -17.00
C ARG A 129 8.82 -16.75 -16.88
N LEU A 130 8.73 -15.40 -16.88
CA LEU A 130 9.90 -14.55 -16.70
C LEU A 130 10.59 -14.77 -15.35
N PHE A 131 9.81 -14.97 -14.31
CA PHE A 131 10.33 -15.27 -12.97
C PHE A 131 11.03 -16.64 -12.92
N GLU A 132 10.44 -17.68 -13.53
CA GLU A 132 11.05 -19.01 -13.63
C GLU A 132 12.35 -18.98 -14.41
N GLN A 133 12.40 -18.27 -15.54
CA GLN A 133 13.63 -18.07 -16.32
C GLN A 133 14.73 -17.41 -15.50
N ALA A 134 14.41 -16.32 -14.78
CA ALA A 134 15.38 -15.63 -13.93
C ALA A 134 15.92 -16.51 -12.79
N ILE A 135 15.12 -17.42 -12.25
CA ILE A 135 15.59 -18.40 -11.26
C ILE A 135 16.58 -19.40 -11.88
N VAL A 136 16.24 -19.93 -13.07
CA VAL A 136 17.12 -20.89 -13.79
C VAL A 136 18.46 -20.23 -14.13
N GLU A 137 18.44 -19.03 -14.68
CA GLU A 137 19.66 -18.27 -14.99
C GLU A 137 20.54 -18.04 -13.75
N ARG A 138 19.92 -17.66 -12.64
CA ARG A 138 20.65 -17.45 -11.39
C ARG A 138 21.27 -18.73 -10.86
N ASN A 139 20.57 -19.86 -10.97
CA ASN A 139 21.09 -21.16 -10.51
C ASN A 139 22.22 -21.70 -11.42
N ASN A 140 22.21 -21.32 -12.71
CA ASN A 140 23.26 -21.69 -13.66
C ASN A 140 24.52 -20.80 -13.54
N ALA A 141 24.38 -19.63 -12.93
CA ALA A 141 25.47 -18.67 -12.72
C ALA A 141 26.17 -18.80 -11.34
N ALA A 142 25.65 -19.63 -10.45
CA ALA A 142 26.17 -19.90 -9.10
C ALA A 142 26.96 -21.21 -9.06
#